data_07d4fb290f3666d105d0321edf4b4b9b
#
_entry.id   07d4fb290f3666d105d0321edf4b4b9b
#
_cell.length_a   1.000
_cell.length_b   1.000
_cell.length_c   1.000
_cell.angle_alpha   90.00
_cell.angle_beta   90.00
_cell.angle_gamma   90.00
#
_symmetry.space_group_name_H-M   'P 1'
#
loop_
_entity.id
_entity.type
_entity.pdbx_description
1 polymer ?
#
loop_
_entity_poly.entity_id
_entity_poly.type
_entity_poly.pdbx_seq_one_letter_code
_entity_poly.pdbx_strand_id
1 'polypeptide(L)'
;MDRRKFLFGAAGVAAAAQGGAAFARVPAAYDWGVSPPRGTRDAFVEWMVRNRGEDPRFLGERWDRLQQLISHQDVWDEADIRAYLMTPREDFVTAENLDRAYEWHHLNIGFGVTITGPHTVARMTNTLAVRRSDRVLEIGTGSGYQSAYLSNLTPNVFSIEIIPPLAQRTRALYDRLIAEGYSEYRAIRTRNADGYYGWEEYAPFDKIIVTCGIDHIPPPLLQQLTPDGIMVIPVGPPGAQHVIKAVKRRAPDGSVSVVRSDIYGGAIIPFVPFTGTHAS
;
A
#
# COMPACT_ATOMS: atom_id res chain seq x y z
N MET A 1 -16.31 -54.80 54.35
CA MET A 1 -15.27 -54.36 53.36
C MET A 1 -15.81 -53.14 52.65
N ASP A 2 -15.41 -51.99 53.11
CA ASP A 2 -15.95 -50.70 52.74
C ASP A 2 -15.03 -50.03 51.75
N ARG A 3 -15.53 -49.61 50.57
CA ARG A 3 -14.81 -48.89 49.56
C ARG A 3 -15.34 -47.46 49.53
N ARG A 4 -14.70 -46.58 50.28
CA ARG A 4 -14.95 -45.13 50.24
C ARG A 4 -14.46 -44.55 48.92
N LYS A 5 -15.37 -43.94 48.16
CA LYS A 5 -15.09 -43.14 46.96
C LYS A 5 -14.58 -41.75 47.40
N PHE A 6 -13.38 -41.39 47.00
CA PHE A 6 -12.88 -40.03 47.08
C PHE A 6 -13.32 -39.28 45.81
N LEU A 7 -14.17 -38.29 46.01
CA LEU A 7 -14.49 -37.26 44.99
C LEU A 7 -13.45 -36.16 45.10
N PHE A 8 -12.63 -36.01 44.06
CA PHE A 8 -11.81 -34.81 43.85
C PHE A 8 -12.64 -33.80 43.08
N GLY A 9 -13.00 -32.69 43.73
CA GLY A 9 -13.58 -31.53 43.08
C GLY A 9 -12.49 -30.78 42.31
N ALA A 10 -12.60 -30.73 41.01
CA ALA A 10 -11.81 -29.83 40.18
C ALA A 10 -12.38 -28.43 40.27
N ALA A 11 -11.73 -27.54 41.02
CA ALA A 11 -12.00 -26.12 40.96
C ALA A 11 -11.47 -25.59 39.64
N GLY A 12 -12.37 -25.36 38.70
CA GLY A 12 -12.05 -24.68 37.45
C GLY A 12 -11.77 -23.20 37.73
N VAL A 13 -10.52 -22.81 37.57
CA VAL A 13 -10.15 -21.39 37.51
C VAL A 13 -10.61 -20.90 36.15
N ALA A 14 -11.72 -20.17 36.10
CA ALA A 14 -12.13 -19.43 34.94
C ALA A 14 -11.14 -18.26 34.75
N ALA A 15 -10.21 -18.42 33.81
CA ALA A 15 -9.45 -17.30 33.29
C ALA A 15 -10.43 -16.36 32.59
N ALA A 16 -10.72 -15.23 33.24
CA ALA A 16 -11.42 -14.13 32.60
C ALA A 16 -10.52 -13.61 31.49
N ALA A 17 -10.82 -13.97 30.24
CA ALA A 17 -10.31 -13.28 29.08
C ALA A 17 -10.85 -11.86 29.15
N GLN A 18 -10.00 -10.91 29.51
CA GLN A 18 -10.27 -9.50 29.30
C GLN A 18 -10.23 -9.28 27.78
N GLY A 19 -11.39 -9.49 27.14
CA GLY A 19 -11.64 -9.06 25.78
C GLY A 19 -11.58 -7.54 25.80
N GLY A 20 -10.47 -6.96 25.32
CA GLY A 20 -10.45 -5.57 24.92
C GLY A 20 -11.64 -5.37 23.99
N ALA A 21 -12.52 -4.44 24.32
CA ALA A 21 -13.65 -4.08 23.48
C ALA A 21 -13.05 -3.60 22.14
N ALA A 22 -13.15 -4.44 21.10
CA ALA A 22 -12.89 -4.03 19.74
C ALA A 22 -13.88 -2.89 19.47
N PHE A 23 -13.38 -1.66 19.42
CA PHE A 23 -14.18 -0.52 19.04
C PHE A 23 -14.70 -0.77 17.64
N ALA A 24 -16.00 -1.04 17.51
CA ALA A 24 -16.64 -1.27 16.22
C ALA A 24 -16.48 0.01 15.38
N ARG A 25 -15.67 -0.07 14.33
CA ARG A 25 -15.53 1.01 13.35
C ARG A 25 -16.89 1.20 12.67
N VAL A 26 -17.40 2.42 12.69
CA VAL A 26 -18.71 2.73 12.09
C VAL A 26 -18.57 2.61 10.56
N PRO A 27 -19.37 1.78 9.88
CA PRO A 27 -19.31 1.65 8.42
C PRO A 27 -19.97 2.86 7.76
N ALA A 28 -19.26 3.98 7.69
CA ALA A 28 -19.69 5.15 6.94
C ALA A 28 -19.09 5.11 5.52
N ALA A 29 -19.74 5.82 4.58
CA ALA A 29 -19.11 6.10 3.28
C ALA A 29 -17.80 6.86 3.53
N TYR A 30 -16.72 6.42 2.86
CA TYR A 30 -15.42 7.06 3.07
C TYR A 30 -15.44 8.53 2.63
N ASP A 31 -15.03 9.41 3.51
CA ASP A 31 -14.93 10.84 3.23
C ASP A 31 -13.46 11.22 3.03
N TRP A 32 -13.08 11.46 1.77
CA TRP A 32 -11.76 11.91 1.40
C TRP A 32 -11.42 13.33 1.88
N GLY A 33 -12.41 14.14 2.26
CA GLY A 33 -12.22 15.48 2.81
C GLY A 33 -11.78 15.48 4.28
N VAL A 34 -12.02 14.39 4.99
CA VAL A 34 -11.61 14.26 6.39
C VAL A 34 -10.10 14.03 6.49
N SER A 35 -9.43 14.80 7.33
CA SER A 35 -8.01 14.70 7.61
C SER A 35 -7.76 14.68 9.12
N PRO A 36 -6.85 13.82 9.61
CA PRO A 36 -6.43 13.89 11.01
C PRO A 36 -5.64 15.18 11.27
N PRO A 37 -5.63 15.67 12.52
CA PRO A 37 -4.82 16.84 12.89
C PRO A 37 -3.33 16.55 12.72
N ARG A 38 -2.58 17.60 12.32
CA ARG A 38 -1.13 17.51 12.07
C ARG A 38 -0.29 18.43 12.96
N GLY A 39 -0.90 19.02 13.97
CA GLY A 39 -0.19 19.92 14.88
C GLY A 39 0.72 19.19 15.85
N THR A 40 0.26 18.12 16.45
CA THR A 40 1.02 17.32 17.42
C THR A 40 0.73 15.82 17.27
N ARG A 41 1.70 14.99 17.71
CA ARG A 41 1.56 13.54 17.78
C ARG A 41 0.34 13.12 18.59
N ASP A 42 0.16 13.71 19.77
CA ASP A 42 -0.91 13.33 20.69
C ASP A 42 -2.29 13.66 20.09
N ALA A 43 -2.46 14.83 19.48
CA ALA A 43 -3.70 15.20 18.80
C ALA A 43 -4.03 14.24 17.64
N PHE A 44 -3.02 13.80 16.88
CA PHE A 44 -3.18 12.79 15.84
C PHE A 44 -3.63 11.46 16.43
N VAL A 45 -2.92 10.95 17.44
CA VAL A 45 -3.22 9.67 18.08
C VAL A 45 -4.64 9.68 18.66
N GLU A 46 -5.00 10.73 19.42
CA GLU A 46 -6.31 10.85 20.02
C GLU A 46 -7.43 10.89 18.97
N TRP A 47 -7.21 11.62 17.87
CA TRP A 47 -8.15 11.70 16.77
C TRP A 47 -8.36 10.35 16.08
N MET A 48 -7.27 9.62 15.78
CA MET A 48 -7.32 8.31 15.11
C MET A 48 -8.02 7.26 15.98
N VAL A 49 -7.72 7.22 17.27
CA VAL A 49 -8.40 6.33 18.22
C VAL A 49 -9.90 6.63 18.24
N ARG A 50 -10.28 7.90 18.36
CA ARG A 50 -11.70 8.32 18.49
C ARG A 50 -12.48 8.09 17.19
N ASN A 51 -11.92 8.39 16.03
CA ASN A 51 -12.65 8.42 14.77
C ASN A 51 -12.47 7.15 13.94
N ARG A 52 -11.39 6.38 14.15
CA ARG A 52 -11.11 5.19 13.38
C ARG A 52 -10.95 3.92 14.23
N GLY A 53 -10.93 4.05 15.56
CA GLY A 53 -10.77 2.92 16.49
C GLY A 53 -9.44 2.17 16.30
N GLU A 54 -8.40 2.87 15.81
CA GLU A 54 -7.09 2.27 15.58
C GLU A 54 -6.31 2.10 16.89
N ASP A 55 -5.43 1.10 16.92
CA ASP A 55 -4.60 0.80 18.09
C ASP A 55 -3.55 1.91 18.31
N PRO A 56 -3.57 2.61 19.46
CA PRO A 56 -2.62 3.68 19.75
C PRO A 56 -1.15 3.22 19.76
N ARG A 57 -0.88 1.92 19.90
CA ARG A 57 0.46 1.34 19.87
C ARG A 57 1.22 1.71 18.60
N PHE A 58 0.56 1.67 17.44
CA PHE A 58 1.20 1.92 16.14
C PHE A 58 1.08 3.36 15.67
N LEU A 59 0.11 4.11 16.18
CA LEU A 59 -0.16 5.48 15.73
C LEU A 59 1.01 6.42 15.98
N GLY A 60 1.68 6.27 17.13
CA GLY A 60 2.88 7.03 17.44
C GLY A 60 4.02 6.78 16.47
N GLU A 61 4.29 5.51 16.15
CA GLU A 61 5.33 5.13 15.18
C GLU A 61 5.01 5.61 13.77
N ARG A 62 3.72 5.57 13.36
CA ARG A 62 3.25 6.11 12.08
C ARG A 62 3.50 7.61 11.99
N TRP A 63 3.19 8.35 13.05
CA TRP A 63 3.46 9.78 13.13
C TRP A 63 4.95 10.08 13.05
N ASP A 64 5.76 9.44 13.88
CA ASP A 64 7.21 9.67 13.94
C ASP A 64 7.87 9.32 12.60
N ARG A 65 7.42 8.25 11.94
CA ARG A 65 7.88 7.91 10.61
C ARG A 65 7.49 8.97 9.58
N LEU A 66 6.27 9.51 9.63
CA LEU A 66 5.86 10.61 8.75
C LEU A 66 6.78 11.83 8.89
N GLN A 67 7.15 12.23 10.11
CA GLN A 67 8.04 13.38 10.30
C GLN A 67 9.39 13.15 9.63
N GLN A 68 9.91 11.92 9.68
CA GLN A 68 11.15 11.56 8.98
C GLN A 68 10.97 11.62 7.45
N LEU A 69 9.85 11.10 6.92
CA LEU A 69 9.57 11.16 5.48
C LEU A 69 9.48 12.59 4.97
N ILE A 70 8.87 13.50 5.73
CA ILE A 70 8.81 14.93 5.40
C ILE A 70 10.22 15.53 5.43
N SER A 71 11.00 15.29 6.48
CA SER A 71 12.35 15.85 6.62
C SER A 71 13.33 15.37 5.53
N HIS A 72 13.15 14.14 5.04
CA HIS A 72 13.94 13.57 3.94
C HIS A 72 13.38 13.88 2.55
N GLN A 73 12.30 14.66 2.47
CA GLN A 73 11.61 14.97 1.21
C GLN A 73 11.15 13.71 0.45
N ASP A 74 10.69 12.69 1.17
CA ASP A 74 10.07 11.52 0.59
C ASP A 74 8.56 11.72 0.41
N VAL A 75 7.96 12.66 1.15
CA VAL A 75 6.58 13.11 0.98
C VAL A 75 6.51 14.63 1.21
N TRP A 76 5.81 15.35 0.33
CA TRP A 76 5.68 16.81 0.36
C TRP A 76 4.28 17.33 0.00
N ASP A 77 3.44 16.52 -0.66
CA ASP A 77 2.07 16.90 -1.01
C ASP A 77 1.12 16.61 0.15
N GLU A 78 0.18 17.52 0.39
CA GLU A 78 -0.79 17.45 1.49
C GLU A 78 -1.72 16.23 1.40
N ALA A 79 -2.13 15.86 0.18
CA ALA A 79 -2.98 14.70 -0.01
C ALA A 79 -2.22 13.40 0.27
N ASP A 80 -0.94 13.32 -0.12
CA ASP A 80 -0.07 12.17 0.17
C ASP A 80 0.24 12.06 1.66
N ILE A 81 0.53 13.19 2.34
CA ILE A 81 0.73 13.23 3.81
C ILE A 81 -0.51 12.70 4.52
N ARG A 82 -1.70 13.17 4.11
CA ARG A 82 -2.96 12.66 4.65
C ARG A 82 -3.13 11.17 4.38
N ALA A 83 -2.92 10.73 3.16
CA ALA A 83 -3.08 9.34 2.75
C ALA A 83 -2.14 8.42 3.55
N TYR A 84 -0.89 8.83 3.79
CA TYR A 84 0.04 8.11 4.66
C TYR A 84 -0.50 7.96 6.09
N LEU A 85 -0.98 9.04 6.70
CA LEU A 85 -1.54 9.01 8.05
C LEU A 85 -2.79 8.13 8.17
N MET A 86 -3.59 8.06 7.10
CA MET A 86 -4.85 7.29 7.06
C MET A 86 -4.64 5.81 6.74
N THR A 87 -3.42 5.37 6.38
CA THR A 87 -3.16 3.99 5.96
C THR A 87 -2.37 3.24 7.02
N PRO A 88 -2.98 2.31 7.78
CA PRO A 88 -2.32 1.53 8.82
C PRO A 88 -1.38 0.47 8.20
N ARG A 89 -0.08 0.72 8.21
CA ARG A 89 0.91 -0.19 7.63
C ARG A 89 1.01 -1.51 8.39
N GLU A 90 0.75 -1.49 9.69
CA GLU A 90 0.71 -2.65 10.57
C GLU A 90 -0.27 -3.74 10.11
N ASP A 91 -1.35 -3.37 9.45
CA ASP A 91 -2.35 -4.31 8.91
C ASP A 91 -1.84 -5.09 7.68
N PHE A 92 -0.75 -4.63 7.05
CA PHE A 92 -0.21 -5.17 5.80
C PHE A 92 1.12 -5.92 5.95
N VAL A 93 1.63 -6.05 7.16
CA VAL A 93 2.80 -6.87 7.47
C VAL A 93 2.39 -8.25 7.99
N THR A 94 3.32 -9.19 8.01
CA THR A 94 3.10 -10.49 8.67
C THR A 94 3.17 -10.35 10.19
N ALA A 95 2.58 -11.29 10.92
CA ALA A 95 2.62 -11.27 12.39
C ALA A 95 4.05 -11.20 12.96
N GLU A 96 5.00 -11.84 12.28
CA GLU A 96 6.43 -11.82 12.66
C GLU A 96 7.06 -10.43 12.52
N ASN A 97 6.51 -9.59 11.64
CA ASN A 97 7.02 -8.26 11.34
C ASN A 97 6.18 -7.14 11.97
N LEU A 98 5.19 -7.48 12.81
CA LEU A 98 4.24 -6.51 13.34
C LEU A 98 4.93 -5.38 14.13
N ASP A 99 5.89 -5.73 14.98
CA ASP A 99 6.67 -4.77 15.79
C ASP A 99 7.67 -3.94 14.96
N ARG A 100 7.83 -4.29 13.70
CA ARG A 100 8.74 -3.67 12.73
C ARG A 100 8.01 -2.92 11.61
N ALA A 101 6.67 -2.82 11.68
CA ALA A 101 5.83 -2.29 10.60
C ALA A 101 6.27 -0.91 10.10
N TYR A 102 6.78 -0.07 11.01
CA TYR A 102 7.23 1.30 10.72
C TYR A 102 8.75 1.45 10.64
N GLU A 103 9.53 0.33 10.60
CA GLU A 103 10.94 0.41 10.30
C GLU A 103 11.21 1.00 8.90
N TRP A 104 12.42 1.53 8.70
CA TRP A 104 12.82 2.17 7.44
C TRP A 104 12.89 1.21 6.27
N HIS A 105 13.23 -0.07 6.56
CA HIS A 105 13.52 -1.08 5.55
C HIS A 105 12.26 -1.80 5.03
N HIS A 106 12.42 -2.51 3.92
CA HIS A 106 11.44 -3.48 3.43
C HIS A 106 11.35 -4.69 4.38
N LEU A 107 10.19 -5.32 4.44
CA LEU A 107 9.94 -6.50 5.29
C LEU A 107 9.42 -7.65 4.43
N ASN A 108 9.86 -8.87 4.74
CA ASN A 108 9.40 -10.08 4.07
C ASN A 108 7.91 -10.32 4.36
N ILE A 109 7.14 -10.64 3.32
CA ILE A 109 5.71 -10.97 3.43
C ILE A 109 5.38 -12.39 2.95
N GLY A 110 6.39 -13.21 2.75
CA GLY A 110 6.27 -14.55 2.16
C GLY A 110 6.36 -14.53 0.63
N PHE A 111 6.30 -15.68 0.03
CA PHE A 111 6.34 -15.89 -1.43
C PHE A 111 7.57 -15.31 -2.15
N GLY A 112 8.66 -15.04 -1.42
CA GLY A 112 9.86 -14.42 -1.99
C GLY A 112 9.74 -12.92 -2.28
N VAL A 113 8.68 -12.26 -1.77
CA VAL A 113 8.43 -10.84 -1.99
C VAL A 113 8.34 -10.06 -0.67
N THR A 114 8.33 -8.73 -0.78
CA THR A 114 8.41 -7.84 0.38
C THR A 114 7.36 -6.74 0.33
N ILE A 115 6.98 -6.20 1.49
CA ILE A 115 6.39 -4.88 1.59
C ILE A 115 7.53 -3.85 1.54
N THR A 116 7.51 -2.97 0.56
CA THR A 116 8.54 -1.96 0.33
C THR A 116 8.69 -1.01 1.52
N GLY A 117 9.90 -0.51 1.78
CA GLY A 117 10.16 0.44 2.86
C GLY A 117 9.31 1.72 2.75
N PRO A 118 8.90 2.33 3.89
CA PRO A 118 7.99 3.47 3.89
C PRO A 118 8.45 4.65 3.04
N HIS A 119 9.76 4.95 3.02
CA HIS A 119 10.34 6.04 2.26
C HIS A 119 10.19 5.85 0.75
N THR A 120 10.42 4.64 0.26
CA THR A 120 10.29 4.33 -1.17
C THR A 120 8.82 4.40 -1.60
N VAL A 121 7.91 3.81 -0.82
CA VAL A 121 6.46 3.90 -1.06
C VAL A 121 6.02 5.36 -1.12
N ALA A 122 6.38 6.16 -0.11
CA ALA A 122 5.99 7.56 -0.02
C ALA A 122 6.52 8.38 -1.21
N ARG A 123 7.81 8.27 -1.54
CA ARG A 123 8.44 9.02 -2.64
C ARG A 123 7.87 8.64 -4.00
N MET A 124 7.70 7.35 -4.27
CA MET A 124 7.10 6.89 -5.53
C MET A 124 5.66 7.39 -5.68
N THR A 125 4.84 7.29 -4.62
CA THR A 125 3.45 7.72 -4.64
C THR A 125 3.34 9.23 -4.80
N ASN A 126 4.10 10.01 -4.02
CA ASN A 126 4.10 11.46 -4.13
C ASN A 126 4.58 11.95 -5.51
N THR A 127 5.60 11.27 -6.11
CA THR A 127 6.07 11.55 -7.47
C THR A 127 5.00 11.26 -8.53
N LEU A 128 4.14 10.27 -8.29
CA LEU A 128 3.02 9.94 -9.18
C LEU A 128 2.00 11.08 -9.25
N ALA A 129 1.91 11.91 -8.21
CA ALA A 129 1.04 13.10 -8.11
C ALA A 129 -0.43 12.75 -8.43
N VAL A 130 -1.00 11.83 -7.64
CA VAL A 130 -2.37 11.32 -7.84
C VAL A 130 -3.40 12.37 -7.45
N ARG A 131 -4.37 12.59 -8.34
CA ARG A 131 -5.54 13.44 -8.09
C ARG A 131 -6.78 12.59 -7.82
N ARG A 132 -7.76 13.17 -7.16
CA ARG A 132 -9.02 12.50 -6.81
C ARG A 132 -9.72 11.82 -8.00
N SER A 133 -9.68 12.43 -9.17
CA SER A 133 -10.31 11.93 -10.39
C SER A 133 -9.51 10.86 -11.12
N ASP A 134 -8.21 10.72 -10.78
CA ASP A 134 -7.28 9.88 -11.54
C ASP A 134 -7.64 8.39 -11.41
N ARG A 135 -7.48 7.68 -12.50
CA ARG A 135 -7.49 6.21 -12.57
C ARG A 135 -6.05 5.73 -12.44
N VAL A 136 -5.80 4.95 -11.41
CA VAL A 136 -4.45 4.50 -11.06
C VAL A 136 -4.36 3.00 -11.26
N LEU A 137 -3.37 2.55 -12.05
CA LEU A 137 -3.00 1.14 -12.17
C LEU A 137 -1.74 0.88 -11.35
N GLU A 138 -1.79 -0.09 -10.48
CA GLU A 138 -0.65 -0.66 -9.76
C GLU A 138 -0.30 -2.03 -10.34
N ILE A 139 1.00 -2.26 -10.54
CA ILE A 139 1.55 -3.57 -10.91
C ILE A 139 2.38 -4.10 -9.74
N GLY A 140 1.94 -5.24 -9.16
CA GLY A 140 2.52 -5.84 -7.98
C GLY A 140 1.76 -5.47 -6.71
N THR A 141 0.54 -6.00 -6.53
CA THR A 141 -0.28 -5.75 -5.32
C THR A 141 0.46 -6.11 -4.03
N GLY A 142 1.18 -7.22 -4.04
CA GLY A 142 1.98 -7.67 -2.90
C GLY A 142 1.16 -7.78 -1.62
N SER A 143 1.60 -7.06 -0.58
CA SER A 143 0.89 -6.98 0.71
C SER A 143 -0.46 -6.25 0.62
N GLY A 144 -0.66 -5.40 -0.41
CA GLY A 144 -1.79 -4.51 -0.54
C GLY A 144 -1.59 -3.10 0.04
N TYR A 145 -0.46 -2.83 0.68
CA TYR A 145 -0.22 -1.53 1.32
C TYR A 145 -0.21 -0.36 0.34
N GLN A 146 0.43 -0.53 -0.83
CA GLN A 146 0.49 0.51 -1.84
C GLN A 146 -0.90 0.82 -2.42
N SER A 147 -1.72 -0.19 -2.73
CA SER A 147 -3.12 0.02 -3.16
C SER A 147 -3.97 0.69 -2.08
N ALA A 148 -3.77 0.30 -0.81
CA ALA A 148 -4.44 0.92 0.33
C ALA A 148 -4.07 2.40 0.47
N TYR A 149 -2.80 2.75 0.26
CA TYR A 149 -2.35 4.13 0.23
C TYR A 149 -3.03 4.91 -0.91
N LEU A 150 -3.03 4.35 -2.14
CA LEU A 150 -3.67 4.95 -3.31
C LEU A 150 -5.18 5.16 -3.12
N SER A 151 -5.88 4.25 -2.44
CA SER A 151 -7.32 4.37 -2.18
C SER A 151 -7.69 5.54 -1.27
N ASN A 152 -6.72 6.03 -0.50
CA ASN A 152 -6.84 7.27 0.26
C ASN A 152 -6.65 8.53 -0.60
N LEU A 153 -6.17 8.40 -1.84
CA LEU A 153 -6.00 9.49 -2.81
C LEU A 153 -7.13 9.54 -3.85
N THR A 154 -7.56 8.37 -4.36
CA THR A 154 -8.58 8.26 -5.43
C THR A 154 -9.51 7.06 -5.22
N PRO A 155 -10.78 7.13 -5.65
CA PRO A 155 -11.69 5.98 -5.66
C PRO A 155 -11.47 5.01 -6.83
N ASN A 156 -10.48 5.22 -7.68
CA ASN A 156 -10.29 4.47 -8.93
C ASN A 156 -8.93 3.74 -8.93
N VAL A 157 -8.75 2.78 -8.03
CA VAL A 157 -7.52 1.99 -7.90
C VAL A 157 -7.71 0.61 -8.55
N PHE A 158 -6.78 0.25 -9.42
CA PHE A 158 -6.70 -1.04 -10.10
C PHE A 158 -5.34 -1.66 -9.79
N SER A 159 -5.30 -2.91 -9.37
CA SER A 159 -4.06 -3.55 -8.94
C SER A 159 -3.97 -4.99 -9.46
N ILE A 160 -2.80 -5.35 -9.98
CA ILE A 160 -2.53 -6.67 -10.57
C ILE A 160 -1.45 -7.38 -9.74
N GLU A 161 -1.74 -8.63 -9.38
CA GLU A 161 -0.80 -9.54 -8.72
C GLU A 161 -0.64 -10.82 -9.53
N ILE A 162 0.61 -11.21 -9.80
CA ILE A 162 0.90 -12.40 -10.57
C ILE A 162 0.88 -13.68 -9.72
N ILE A 163 1.18 -13.59 -8.44
CA ILE A 163 1.28 -14.74 -7.52
C ILE A 163 -0.12 -15.10 -6.99
N PRO A 164 -0.77 -16.21 -7.44
CA PRO A 164 -2.17 -16.48 -7.10
C PRO A 164 -2.44 -16.58 -5.60
N PRO A 165 -1.64 -17.30 -4.77
CA PRO A 165 -1.92 -17.39 -3.34
C PRO A 165 -1.73 -16.06 -2.62
N LEU A 166 -0.83 -15.19 -3.11
CA LEU A 166 -0.65 -13.83 -2.56
C LEU A 166 -1.84 -12.94 -2.91
N ALA A 167 -2.30 -12.98 -4.17
CA ALA A 167 -3.50 -12.25 -4.61
C ALA A 167 -4.74 -12.62 -3.79
N GLN A 168 -4.95 -13.91 -3.53
CA GLN A 168 -6.06 -14.40 -2.68
C GLN A 168 -5.93 -13.89 -1.24
N ARG A 169 -4.73 -14.00 -0.64
CA ARG A 169 -4.46 -13.52 0.72
C ARG A 169 -4.75 -12.02 0.85
N THR A 170 -4.27 -11.23 -0.09
CA THR A 170 -4.43 -9.77 -0.06
C THR A 170 -5.89 -9.37 -0.30
N ARG A 171 -6.62 -10.09 -1.18
CA ARG A 171 -8.06 -9.86 -1.34
C ARG A 171 -8.82 -10.15 -0.05
N ALA A 172 -8.56 -11.28 0.62
CA ALA A 172 -9.18 -11.62 1.90
C ALA A 172 -8.84 -10.60 3.00
N LEU A 173 -7.61 -10.04 2.99
CA LEU A 173 -7.22 -8.96 3.89
C LEU A 173 -8.07 -7.70 3.67
N TYR A 174 -8.27 -7.26 2.42
CA TYR A 174 -9.14 -6.12 2.15
C TYR A 174 -10.59 -6.38 2.58
N ASP A 175 -11.13 -7.56 2.33
CA ASP A 175 -12.50 -7.89 2.73
C ASP A 175 -12.67 -7.83 4.25
N ARG A 176 -11.68 -8.31 5.01
CA ARG A 176 -11.63 -8.20 6.48
C ARG A 176 -11.57 -6.73 6.91
N LEU A 177 -10.63 -5.96 6.37
CA LEU A 177 -10.45 -4.55 6.74
C LEU A 177 -11.67 -3.69 6.37
N ILE A 178 -12.34 -3.97 5.24
CA ILE A 178 -13.61 -3.33 4.87
C ILE A 178 -14.70 -3.64 5.91
N ALA A 179 -14.79 -4.88 6.39
CA ALA A 179 -15.73 -5.26 7.44
C ALA A 179 -15.41 -4.59 8.79
N GLU A 180 -14.14 -4.31 9.05
CA GLU A 180 -13.66 -3.57 10.22
C GLU A 180 -13.80 -2.04 10.07
N GLY A 181 -14.32 -1.53 8.93
CA GLY A 181 -14.66 -0.12 8.73
C GLY A 181 -13.73 0.68 7.83
N TYR A 182 -12.69 0.09 7.24
CA TYR A 182 -11.83 0.75 6.22
C TYR A 182 -12.55 0.78 4.86
N SER A 183 -13.59 1.60 4.75
CA SER A 183 -14.47 1.63 3.58
C SER A 183 -13.79 2.13 2.30
N GLU A 184 -12.68 2.85 2.42
CA GLU A 184 -11.82 3.29 1.31
C GLU A 184 -11.29 2.13 0.47
N TYR A 185 -11.06 0.97 1.06
CA TYR A 185 -10.53 -0.19 0.34
C TYR A 185 -11.52 -0.82 -0.65
N ARG A 186 -12.81 -0.43 -0.59
CA ARG A 186 -13.79 -0.75 -1.65
C ARG A 186 -13.44 -0.13 -3.01
N ALA A 187 -12.61 0.90 -2.99
CA ALA A 187 -12.09 1.54 -4.20
C ALA A 187 -11.10 0.67 -4.97
N ILE A 188 -10.55 -0.38 -4.33
CA ILE A 188 -9.49 -1.22 -4.89
C ILE A 188 -10.11 -2.38 -5.67
N ARG A 189 -9.85 -2.42 -6.99
CA ARG A 189 -10.14 -3.55 -7.85
C ARG A 189 -8.87 -4.36 -8.06
N THR A 190 -8.91 -5.65 -7.73
CA THR A 190 -7.75 -6.54 -7.86
C THR A 190 -7.95 -7.57 -8.95
N ARG A 191 -6.87 -7.95 -9.64
CA ARG A 191 -6.83 -9.03 -10.64
C ARG A 191 -5.59 -9.89 -10.43
N ASN A 192 -5.76 -11.22 -10.50
CA ASN A 192 -4.63 -12.13 -10.58
C ASN A 192 -4.28 -12.34 -12.07
N ALA A 193 -3.17 -11.76 -12.52
CA ALA A 193 -2.71 -11.81 -13.91
C ALA A 193 -1.24 -11.39 -14.01
N ASP A 194 -0.65 -11.53 -15.21
CA ASP A 194 0.64 -10.93 -15.54
C ASP A 194 0.49 -9.42 -15.77
N GLY A 195 1.11 -8.63 -14.91
CA GLY A 195 1.04 -7.17 -14.93
C GLY A 195 1.76 -6.52 -16.12
N TYR A 196 2.61 -7.26 -16.86
CA TYR A 196 3.28 -6.75 -18.05
C TYR A 196 2.31 -6.20 -19.07
N TYR A 197 1.15 -6.86 -19.20
CA TYR A 197 0.11 -6.48 -20.17
C TYR A 197 -0.84 -5.39 -19.66
N GLY A 198 -0.70 -4.98 -18.40
CA GLY A 198 -1.63 -4.02 -17.79
C GLY A 198 -3.05 -4.56 -17.65
N TRP A 199 -4.03 -3.65 -17.74
CA TRP A 199 -5.46 -3.99 -17.64
C TRP A 199 -6.27 -3.23 -18.71
N GLU A 200 -6.26 -3.75 -19.93
CA GLU A 200 -6.82 -3.09 -21.11
C GLU A 200 -8.29 -2.71 -20.95
N GLU A 201 -9.08 -3.58 -20.31
CA GLU A 201 -10.52 -3.38 -20.08
C GLU A 201 -10.82 -2.05 -19.34
N TYR A 202 -9.90 -1.61 -18.48
CA TYR A 202 -10.05 -0.38 -17.69
C TYR A 202 -9.16 0.77 -18.17
N ALA A 203 -8.39 0.57 -19.23
CA ALA A 203 -7.59 1.63 -19.83
C ALA A 203 -8.50 2.73 -20.48
N PRO A 204 -7.98 3.96 -20.64
CA PRO A 204 -6.66 4.41 -20.24
C PRO A 204 -6.56 4.78 -18.75
N PHE A 205 -5.32 4.78 -18.23
CA PHE A 205 -4.99 5.18 -16.86
C PHE A 205 -4.28 6.53 -16.86
N ASP A 206 -4.58 7.36 -15.87
CA ASP A 206 -3.90 8.65 -15.66
C ASP A 206 -2.55 8.44 -14.98
N LYS A 207 -2.46 7.42 -14.15
CA LYS A 207 -1.27 7.07 -13.36
C LYS A 207 -1.03 5.58 -13.42
N ILE A 208 0.26 5.20 -13.51
CA ILE A 208 0.69 3.80 -13.38
C ILE A 208 1.86 3.75 -12.40
N ILE A 209 1.79 2.88 -11.43
CA ILE A 209 2.89 2.59 -10.51
C ILE A 209 3.28 1.12 -10.62
N VAL A 210 4.58 0.85 -10.81
CA VAL A 210 5.12 -0.50 -10.84
C VAL A 210 5.97 -0.68 -9.58
N THR A 211 5.67 -1.70 -8.79
CA THR A 211 6.29 -1.94 -7.48
C THR A 211 7.30 -3.08 -7.49
N CYS A 212 7.70 -3.54 -8.66
CA CYS A 212 8.72 -4.56 -8.91
C CYS A 212 9.69 -4.10 -9.99
N GLY A 213 10.92 -4.66 -9.99
CA GLY A 213 11.98 -4.27 -10.92
C GLY A 213 11.90 -4.98 -12.25
N ILE A 214 12.07 -4.25 -13.34
CA ILE A 214 12.09 -4.77 -14.72
C ILE A 214 13.21 -4.07 -15.50
N ASP A 215 13.76 -4.71 -16.54
CA ASP A 215 14.88 -4.16 -17.34
C ASP A 215 14.45 -3.04 -18.30
N HIS A 216 13.17 -2.95 -18.67
CA HIS A 216 12.62 -1.94 -19.57
C HIS A 216 11.23 -1.48 -19.17
N ILE A 217 10.74 -0.41 -19.76
CA ILE A 217 9.34 0.02 -19.59
C ILE A 217 8.43 -0.79 -20.53
N PRO A 218 7.47 -1.58 -20.01
CA PRO A 218 6.59 -2.39 -20.84
C PRO A 218 5.77 -1.54 -21.84
N PRO A 219 5.85 -1.81 -23.15
CA PRO A 219 5.08 -1.07 -24.14
C PRO A 219 3.56 -1.07 -23.89
N PRO A 220 2.91 -2.18 -23.45
CA PRO A 220 1.49 -2.18 -23.12
C PRO A 220 1.11 -1.17 -22.04
N LEU A 221 1.96 -0.96 -21.03
CA LEU A 221 1.70 0.01 -19.96
C LEU A 221 1.76 1.46 -20.50
N LEU A 222 2.73 1.75 -21.39
CA LEU A 222 2.79 3.05 -22.06
C LEU A 222 1.60 3.29 -22.98
N GLN A 223 1.11 2.26 -23.66
CA GLN A 223 -0.10 2.36 -24.51
C GLN A 223 -1.32 2.70 -23.67
N GLN A 224 -1.48 2.07 -22.51
CA GLN A 224 -2.60 2.27 -21.59
C GLN A 224 -2.51 3.56 -20.76
N LEU A 225 -1.39 4.29 -20.81
CA LEU A 225 -1.25 5.58 -20.14
C LEU A 225 -1.89 6.70 -20.96
N THR A 226 -2.66 7.59 -20.32
CA THR A 226 -3.26 8.77 -20.95
C THR A 226 -2.17 9.71 -21.49
N PRO A 227 -2.46 10.60 -22.46
CA PRO A 227 -1.63 11.76 -22.72
C PRO A 227 -1.44 12.59 -21.45
N ASP A 228 -0.21 13.04 -21.17
CA ASP A 228 0.23 13.68 -19.93
C ASP A 228 0.14 12.82 -18.67
N GLY A 229 -0.20 11.54 -18.82
CA GLY A 229 -0.17 10.55 -17.77
C GLY A 229 1.25 10.31 -17.24
N ILE A 230 1.33 9.88 -15.99
CA ILE A 230 2.60 9.65 -15.28
C ILE A 230 2.71 8.17 -14.91
N MET A 231 3.86 7.58 -15.20
CA MET A 231 4.26 6.26 -14.71
C MET A 231 5.47 6.41 -13.79
N VAL A 232 5.47 5.69 -12.66
CA VAL A 232 6.64 5.53 -11.79
C VAL A 232 7.00 4.04 -11.76
N ILE A 233 8.23 3.72 -12.16
CA ILE A 233 8.65 2.34 -12.41
C ILE A 233 10.15 2.14 -12.12
N PRO A 234 10.54 1.08 -11.38
CA PRO A 234 11.93 0.67 -11.23
C PRO A 234 12.43 -0.03 -12.51
N VAL A 235 13.43 0.56 -13.18
CA VAL A 235 13.99 0.05 -14.44
C VAL A 235 15.47 -0.22 -14.29
N GLY A 236 15.91 -1.37 -14.72
CA GLY A 236 17.33 -1.79 -14.72
C GLY A 236 17.49 -3.28 -14.41
N PRO A 237 18.72 -3.78 -14.51
CA PRO A 237 19.00 -5.19 -14.24
C PRO A 237 18.69 -5.55 -12.77
N PRO A 238 18.45 -6.84 -12.45
CA PRO A 238 18.17 -7.28 -11.10
C PRO A 238 19.16 -6.75 -10.07
N GLY A 239 18.65 -6.12 -9.00
CA GLY A 239 19.45 -5.52 -7.94
C GLY A 239 20.11 -4.17 -8.28
N ALA A 240 19.91 -3.65 -9.50
CA ALA A 240 20.49 -2.38 -9.94
C ALA A 240 19.47 -1.50 -10.70
N GLN A 241 18.25 -1.43 -10.16
CA GLN A 241 17.18 -0.62 -10.75
C GLN A 241 17.33 0.86 -10.39
N HIS A 242 16.93 1.71 -11.32
CA HIS A 242 16.66 3.12 -11.12
C HIS A 242 15.17 3.37 -11.12
N VAL A 243 14.65 4.17 -10.19
CA VAL A 243 13.21 4.48 -10.16
C VAL A 243 12.95 5.66 -11.09
N ILE A 244 12.27 5.38 -12.18
CA ILE A 244 12.02 6.33 -13.26
C ILE A 244 10.60 6.86 -13.18
N LYS A 245 10.47 8.20 -13.21
CA LYS A 245 9.24 8.89 -13.58
C LYS A 245 9.23 9.02 -15.10
N ALA A 246 8.25 8.42 -15.75
CA ALA A 246 8.00 8.52 -17.18
C ALA A 246 6.70 9.30 -17.42
N VAL A 247 6.77 10.38 -18.16
CA VAL A 247 5.61 11.22 -18.53
C VAL A 247 5.36 11.08 -20.02
N LYS A 248 4.18 10.56 -20.39
CA LYS A 248 3.76 10.46 -21.79
C LYS A 248 3.30 11.82 -22.27
N ARG A 249 3.92 12.34 -23.33
CA ARG A 249 3.58 13.63 -23.92
C ARG A 249 3.04 13.44 -25.32
N ARG A 250 1.97 14.16 -25.65
CA ARG A 250 1.46 14.25 -27.02
C ARG A 250 1.71 15.66 -27.54
N ALA A 251 2.44 15.78 -28.63
CA ALA A 251 2.66 17.05 -29.31
C ALA A 251 1.43 17.48 -30.16
N PRO A 252 1.33 18.75 -30.55
CA PRO A 252 0.23 19.24 -31.40
C PRO A 252 0.10 18.53 -32.74
N ASP A 253 1.20 18.02 -33.30
CA ASP A 253 1.24 17.22 -34.52
C ASP A 253 0.78 15.75 -34.33
N GLY A 254 0.39 15.39 -33.10
CA GLY A 254 -0.05 14.05 -32.73
C GLY A 254 1.08 13.07 -32.38
N SER A 255 2.33 13.47 -32.54
CA SER A 255 3.48 12.63 -32.12
C SER A 255 3.48 12.40 -30.62
N VAL A 256 3.97 11.22 -30.20
CA VAL A 256 4.03 10.83 -28.79
C VAL A 256 5.48 10.66 -28.38
N SER A 257 5.86 11.27 -27.28
CA SER A 257 7.16 11.12 -26.64
C SER A 257 7.02 10.72 -25.19
N VAL A 258 8.10 10.18 -24.60
CA VAL A 258 8.15 9.83 -23.17
C VAL A 258 9.32 10.57 -22.55
N VAL A 259 9.03 11.53 -21.67
CA VAL A 259 10.03 12.24 -20.89
C VAL A 259 10.33 11.42 -19.64
N ARG A 260 11.61 11.14 -19.37
CA ARG A 260 12.06 10.30 -18.25
C ARG A 260 12.92 11.11 -17.30
N SER A 261 12.77 10.88 -16.00
CA SER A 261 13.65 11.41 -14.96
C SER A 261 13.81 10.38 -13.84
N ASP A 262 15.03 10.26 -13.31
CA ASP A 262 15.30 9.43 -12.14
C ASP A 262 14.88 10.20 -10.88
N ILE A 263 14.05 9.58 -10.04
CA ILE A 263 13.50 10.26 -8.85
C ILE A 263 14.43 10.18 -7.62
N TYR A 264 15.51 9.43 -7.74
CA TYR A 264 16.56 9.30 -6.71
C TYR A 264 17.92 9.86 -7.16
N GLY A 265 17.95 10.62 -8.27
CA GLY A 265 19.18 11.29 -8.73
C GLY A 265 20.29 10.32 -9.15
N GLY A 266 19.94 9.15 -9.65
CA GLY A 266 20.88 8.12 -10.09
C GLY A 266 21.21 7.06 -9.03
N ALA A 267 20.62 7.11 -7.84
CA ALA A 267 20.81 6.07 -6.84
C ALA A 267 20.12 4.76 -7.27
N ILE A 268 20.80 3.65 -7.02
CA ILE A 268 20.27 2.30 -7.24
C ILE A 268 19.33 1.95 -6.08
N ILE A 269 18.10 1.55 -6.41
CA ILE A 269 17.12 1.09 -5.47
C ILE A 269 16.70 -0.33 -5.87
N PRO A 270 17.17 -1.38 -5.18
CA PRO A 270 16.86 -2.76 -5.54
C PRO A 270 15.39 -3.09 -5.25
N PHE A 271 14.73 -3.67 -6.24
CA PHE A 271 13.37 -4.19 -6.13
C PHE A 271 13.33 -5.68 -6.35
N VAL A 272 12.30 -6.34 -5.82
CA VAL A 272 11.95 -7.71 -6.18
C VAL A 272 11.74 -7.77 -7.71
N PRO A 273 12.34 -8.74 -8.41
CA PRO A 273 12.20 -8.84 -9.85
C PRO A 273 10.75 -8.97 -10.29
N PHE A 274 10.42 -8.35 -11.40
CA PHE A 274 9.19 -8.60 -12.13
C PHE A 274 9.20 -10.05 -12.61
N THR A 275 8.20 -10.82 -12.26
CA THR A 275 8.04 -12.23 -12.65
C THR A 275 6.90 -12.37 -13.63
N GLY A 276 7.06 -13.20 -14.65
CA GLY A 276 6.06 -13.43 -15.70
C GLY A 276 6.72 -13.97 -16.95
N THR A 277 5.95 -14.11 -18.01
CA THR A 277 6.42 -14.65 -19.30
C THR A 277 7.45 -13.77 -20.02
N HIS A 278 7.67 -12.56 -19.52
CA HIS A 278 8.62 -11.57 -20.05
C HIS A 278 9.75 -11.23 -19.08
N ALA A 279 9.87 -11.97 -17.99
CA ALA A 279 11.06 -11.90 -17.15
C ALA A 279 12.21 -12.51 -17.95
N SER A 280 13.07 -11.68 -18.51
CA SER A 280 14.31 -12.09 -19.21
C SER A 280 15.43 -12.39 -18.23
#